data_a7f9fc97c51b8a4bff09ef750a500d78
#
_entry.id   a7f9fc97c51b8a4bff09ef750a500d78
#
_cell.length_a   1.000
_cell.length_b   1.000
_cell.length_c   1.000
_cell.angle_alpha   90.00
_cell.angle_beta   90.00
_cell.angle_gamma   90.00
#
_symmetry.space_group_name_H-M   'P 1'
#
loop_
_entity.id
_entity.type
_entity.pdbx_description
1 polymer ?
#
loop_
_entity_poly.entity_id
_entity_poly.type
_entity_poly.pdbx_seq_one_letter_code
_entity_poly.pdbx_strand_id
1 'polypeptide(L)'
;GDALAPAAAPSGQPLLKPEVTRTVLQWMESVVDQGSGKGVKTPGYRIGGKTGTAQKALNGIYLPGAKICSFVATLPIEDPRYVVFVVVDEPQGEHAYGSTVAVPVAKQIIDALLVVERIAPSKPAELNKLLNS
;
A
#
# COMPACT_ATOMS: atom_id res chain seq x y z
N GLY A 1 21.49 13.95 17.88
CA GLY A 1 20.35 13.08 17.60
C GLY A 1 20.81 11.66 17.45
N ASP A 2 20.41 10.79 18.37
CA ASP A 2 20.75 9.36 18.31
C ASP A 2 20.09 8.75 17.06
N ALA A 3 20.92 8.22 16.16
CA ALA A 3 20.42 7.43 15.06
C ALA A 3 19.71 6.20 15.66
N LEU A 4 18.43 6.03 15.37
CA LEU A 4 17.70 4.82 15.71
C LEU A 4 18.43 3.64 15.09
N ALA A 5 18.92 2.73 15.92
CA ALA A 5 19.51 1.50 15.45
C ALA A 5 18.50 0.76 14.56
N PRO A 6 18.91 0.19 13.42
CA PRO A 6 18.00 -0.57 12.59
C PRO A 6 17.37 -1.67 13.44
N ALA A 7 16.03 -1.75 13.39
CA ALA A 7 15.31 -2.80 14.09
C ALA A 7 15.89 -4.15 13.67
N ALA A 8 16.24 -4.99 14.65
CA ALA A 8 16.71 -6.34 14.37
C ALA A 8 15.67 -7.06 13.51
N ALA A 9 16.12 -7.73 12.45
CA ALA A 9 15.23 -8.54 11.63
C ALA A 9 14.45 -9.49 12.54
N PRO A 10 13.12 -9.63 12.35
CA PRO A 10 12.32 -10.50 13.19
C PRO A 10 12.85 -11.94 13.10
N SER A 11 13.29 -12.47 14.24
CA SER A 11 13.82 -13.85 14.38
C SER A 11 12.70 -14.90 14.43
N GLY A 12 11.60 -14.67 13.73
CA GLY A 12 10.43 -15.55 13.70
C GLY A 12 10.52 -16.61 12.60
N GLN A 13 9.94 -17.78 12.86
CA GLN A 13 9.70 -18.75 11.78
C GLN A 13 8.65 -18.20 10.80
N PRO A 14 8.80 -18.42 9.47
CA PRO A 14 7.79 -18.04 8.50
C PRO A 14 6.43 -18.67 8.84
N LEU A 15 5.38 -17.84 8.93
CA LEU A 15 4.02 -18.31 9.19
C LEU A 15 3.35 -18.89 7.95
N LEU A 16 3.77 -18.44 6.77
CA LEU A 16 3.22 -18.83 5.49
C LEU A 16 4.29 -19.43 4.59
N LYS A 17 3.87 -20.35 3.73
CA LYS A 17 4.76 -20.89 2.70
C LYS A 17 5.11 -19.81 1.67
N PRO A 18 6.35 -19.79 1.13
CA PRO A 18 6.78 -18.77 0.16
C PRO A 18 5.90 -18.68 -1.10
N GLU A 19 5.38 -19.81 -1.58
CA GLU A 19 4.47 -19.85 -2.73
C GLU A 19 3.13 -19.15 -2.44
N VAL A 20 2.59 -19.29 -1.22
CA VAL A 20 1.37 -18.59 -0.79
C VAL A 20 1.61 -17.09 -0.74
N THR A 21 2.71 -16.67 -0.14
CA THR A 21 3.08 -15.26 -0.05
C THR A 21 3.23 -14.64 -1.44
N ARG A 22 3.94 -15.31 -2.35
CA ARG A 22 4.08 -14.84 -3.75
C ARG A 22 2.73 -14.70 -4.46
N THR A 23 1.84 -15.66 -4.29
CA THR A 23 0.50 -15.61 -4.90
C THR A 23 -0.30 -14.41 -4.37
N VAL A 24 -0.29 -14.19 -3.05
CA VAL A 24 -0.98 -13.03 -2.44
C VAL A 24 -0.39 -11.72 -2.94
N LEU A 25 0.94 -11.60 -3.04
CA LEU A 25 1.60 -10.41 -3.57
C LEU A 25 1.20 -10.12 -5.03
N GLN A 26 1.07 -11.14 -5.87
CA GLN A 26 0.59 -10.99 -7.25
C GLN A 26 -0.86 -10.50 -7.30
N TRP A 27 -1.72 -10.99 -6.41
CA TRP A 27 -3.10 -10.49 -6.30
C TRP A 27 -3.14 -9.04 -5.83
N MET A 28 -2.30 -8.66 -4.86
CA MET A 28 -2.18 -7.29 -4.41
C MET A 28 -1.67 -6.35 -5.51
N GLU A 29 -0.75 -6.82 -6.36
CA GLU A 29 -0.30 -6.08 -7.54
C GLU A 29 -1.45 -5.87 -8.54
N SER A 30 -2.27 -6.89 -8.78
CA SER A 30 -3.46 -6.77 -9.64
C SER A 30 -4.47 -5.74 -9.12
N VAL A 31 -4.62 -5.59 -7.81
CA VAL A 31 -5.46 -4.54 -7.20
C VAL A 31 -4.95 -3.14 -7.53
N VAL A 32 -3.65 -2.95 -7.58
CA VAL A 32 -3.02 -1.68 -7.99
C VAL A 32 -3.07 -1.51 -9.51
N ASP A 33 -2.85 -2.56 -10.27
CA ASP A 33 -2.85 -2.46 -11.72
C ASP A 33 -4.24 -2.21 -12.32
N GLN A 34 -5.27 -2.86 -11.79
CA GLN A 34 -6.59 -2.93 -12.41
C GLN A 34 -7.75 -2.64 -11.44
N GLY A 35 -7.51 -2.62 -10.13
CA GLY A 35 -8.53 -2.56 -9.09
C GLY A 35 -8.63 -1.22 -8.37
N SER A 36 -9.12 -1.28 -7.13
CA SER A 36 -9.35 -0.12 -6.26
C SER A 36 -8.07 0.59 -5.78
N GLY A 37 -6.91 -0.03 -5.97
CA GLY A 37 -5.60 0.53 -5.64
C GLY A 37 -4.92 1.31 -6.76
N LYS A 38 -5.57 1.51 -7.92
CA LYS A 38 -4.97 2.19 -9.09
C LYS A 38 -4.32 3.54 -8.79
N GLY A 39 -4.82 4.25 -7.79
CA GLY A 39 -4.31 5.56 -7.42
C GLY A 39 -2.86 5.58 -6.93
N VAL A 40 -2.29 4.43 -6.50
CA VAL A 40 -0.88 4.34 -6.13
C VAL A 40 0.01 3.82 -7.26
N LYS A 41 -0.57 3.47 -8.42
CA LYS A 41 0.21 2.99 -9.56
C LYS A 41 1.26 4.02 -9.95
N THR A 42 2.52 3.57 -10.01
CA THR A 42 3.67 4.42 -10.33
C THR A 42 4.44 3.76 -11.47
N PRO A 43 4.57 4.44 -12.61
CA PRO A 43 5.27 3.89 -13.78
C PRO A 43 6.68 3.43 -13.42
N GLY A 44 7.07 2.26 -13.92
CA GLY A 44 8.38 1.68 -13.66
C GLY A 44 8.51 0.93 -12.33
N TYR A 45 7.50 0.97 -11.46
CA TYR A 45 7.52 0.29 -10.16
C TYR A 45 6.41 -0.73 -10.02
N ARG A 46 6.71 -1.85 -9.38
CA ARG A 46 5.74 -2.89 -9.03
C ARG A 46 5.30 -2.69 -7.59
N ILE A 47 4.04 -2.31 -7.42
CA ILE A 47 3.44 -2.00 -6.12
C ILE A 47 2.21 -2.88 -5.95
N GLY A 48 2.10 -3.53 -4.81
CA GLY A 48 0.90 -4.25 -4.42
C GLY A 48 0.12 -3.50 -3.35
N GLY A 49 -1.19 -3.69 -3.29
CA GLY A 49 -1.98 -3.07 -2.25
C GLY A 49 -3.37 -3.67 -2.08
N LYS A 50 -4.04 -3.25 -1.00
CA LYS A 50 -5.43 -3.62 -0.70
C LYS A 50 -6.12 -2.49 0.04
N THR A 51 -7.28 -2.11 -0.47
CA THR A 51 -8.19 -1.17 0.18
C THR A 51 -9.03 -1.87 1.25
N GLY A 52 -9.39 -1.14 2.28
CA GLY A 52 -10.36 -1.57 3.29
C GLY A 52 -11.35 -0.45 3.60
N THR A 53 -12.60 -0.81 3.83
CA THR A 53 -13.63 0.08 4.35
C THR A 53 -14.47 -0.72 5.34
N ALA A 54 -14.38 -0.36 6.61
CA ALA A 54 -15.10 -1.03 7.68
C ALA A 54 -16.09 -0.05 8.33
N GLN A 55 -17.28 -0.52 8.63
CA GLN A 55 -18.23 0.23 9.42
C GLN A 55 -17.87 0.10 10.91
N LYS A 56 -17.87 1.21 11.63
CA LYS A 56 -17.60 1.20 13.07
C LYS A 56 -18.78 0.61 13.86
N ALA A 57 -18.45 -0.09 14.93
CA ALA A 57 -19.44 -0.60 15.86
C ALA A 57 -19.13 -0.12 17.27
N LEU A 58 -20.17 0.20 18.04
CA LEU A 58 -20.10 0.51 19.45
C LEU A 58 -21.08 -0.41 20.19
N ASN A 59 -20.58 -1.12 21.20
CA ASN A 59 -21.37 -2.08 21.98
C ASN A 59 -22.11 -3.12 21.12
N GLY A 60 -21.49 -3.58 20.02
CA GLY A 60 -22.08 -4.55 19.10
C GLY A 60 -23.08 -4.00 18.10
N ILE A 61 -23.31 -2.69 18.07
CA ILE A 61 -24.22 -2.02 17.13
C ILE A 61 -23.40 -1.21 16.12
N TYR A 62 -23.65 -1.40 14.82
CA TYR A 62 -23.03 -0.58 13.79
C TYR A 62 -23.52 0.87 13.84
N LEU A 63 -22.56 1.79 13.84
CA LEU A 63 -22.85 3.23 13.85
C LEU A 63 -23.13 3.70 12.40
N PRO A 64 -24.35 4.23 12.11
CA PRO A 64 -24.65 4.73 10.79
C PRO A 64 -23.68 5.83 10.35
N GLY A 65 -23.08 5.66 9.18
CA GLY A 65 -22.18 6.65 8.58
C GLY A 65 -20.76 6.68 9.15
N ALA A 66 -20.49 6.06 10.29
CA ALA A 66 -19.16 6.00 10.86
C ALA A 66 -18.35 4.87 10.23
N LYS A 67 -17.27 5.21 9.56
CA LYS A 67 -16.40 4.26 8.82
C LYS A 67 -14.93 4.42 9.22
N ILE A 68 -14.18 3.34 9.05
CA ILE A 68 -12.72 3.35 9.02
C ILE A 68 -12.31 2.95 7.60
N CYS A 69 -11.60 3.83 6.92
CA CYS A 69 -11.08 3.58 5.60
C CYS A 69 -9.59 3.33 5.67
N SER A 70 -9.10 2.31 4.98
CA SER A 70 -7.69 1.95 5.01
C SER A 70 -7.15 1.54 3.65
N PHE A 71 -5.84 1.64 3.53
CA PHE A 71 -5.09 1.09 2.41
C PHE A 71 -3.75 0.59 2.91
N VAL A 72 -3.40 -0.63 2.57
CA VAL A 72 -2.08 -1.19 2.78
C VAL A 72 -1.40 -1.36 1.43
N ALA A 73 -0.15 -0.93 1.33
CA ALA A 73 0.70 -1.19 0.18
C ALA A 73 2.00 -1.87 0.58
N THR A 74 2.56 -2.64 -0.35
CA THR A 74 3.90 -3.21 -0.22
C THR A 74 4.67 -3.01 -1.51
N LEU A 75 5.97 -2.71 -1.39
CA LEU A 75 6.85 -2.45 -2.52
C LEU A 75 8.32 -2.70 -2.18
N PRO A 76 9.15 -3.00 -3.22
CA PRO A 76 8.75 -3.51 -4.54
C PRO A 76 8.20 -4.95 -4.44
N ILE A 77 7.34 -5.38 -5.38
CA ILE A 77 6.70 -6.71 -5.32
C ILE A 77 7.68 -7.85 -5.50
N GLU A 78 8.70 -7.67 -6.33
CA GLU A 78 9.75 -8.67 -6.58
C GLU A 78 10.66 -8.93 -5.38
N ASP A 79 10.80 -7.95 -4.49
CA ASP A 79 11.59 -8.03 -3.25
C ASP A 79 10.97 -7.10 -2.20
N PRO A 80 9.87 -7.50 -1.54
CA PRO A 80 9.13 -6.64 -0.62
C PRO A 80 9.98 -6.18 0.56
N ARG A 81 10.20 -4.87 0.66
CA ARG A 81 11.02 -4.24 1.69
C ARG A 81 10.25 -3.25 2.56
N TYR A 82 9.17 -2.68 2.01
CA TYR A 82 8.40 -1.64 2.67
C TYR A 82 6.92 -1.99 2.70
N VAL A 83 6.29 -1.63 3.80
CA VAL A 83 4.84 -1.63 3.96
C VAL A 83 4.41 -0.21 4.30
N VAL A 84 3.46 0.32 3.52
CA VAL A 84 2.80 1.60 3.78
C VAL A 84 1.36 1.29 4.18
N PHE A 85 0.97 1.68 5.38
CA PHE A 85 -0.38 1.48 5.88
C PHE A 85 -1.00 2.82 6.26
N VAL A 86 -2.10 3.16 5.60
CA VAL A 86 -2.86 4.39 5.84
C VAL A 86 -4.22 4.02 6.40
N VAL A 87 -4.58 4.64 7.49
CA VAL A 87 -5.90 4.52 8.12
C VAL A 87 -6.50 5.91 8.28
N VAL A 88 -7.72 6.09 7.83
CA VAL A 88 -8.50 7.31 8.01
C VAL A 88 -9.75 6.95 8.81
N ASP A 89 -9.83 7.49 10.02
CA ASP A 89 -10.94 7.24 10.93
C ASP A 89 -12.02 8.30 10.73
N GLU A 90 -13.25 7.86 10.54
CA GLU A 90 -14.44 8.69 10.32
C GLU A 90 -14.25 9.78 9.24
N PRO A 91 -13.77 9.43 8.03
CA PRO A 91 -13.70 10.40 6.95
C PRO A 91 -15.09 10.95 6.64
N GLN A 92 -15.17 12.25 6.39
CA GLN A 92 -16.43 12.91 6.06
C GLN A 92 -16.76 12.75 4.57
N GLY A 93 -18.06 12.64 4.25
CA GLY A 93 -18.57 12.59 2.90
C GLY A 93 -19.14 11.23 2.50
N GLU A 94 -20.12 11.25 1.58
CA GLU A 94 -20.84 10.06 1.14
C GLU A 94 -19.96 9.05 0.40
N HIS A 95 -18.93 9.54 -0.30
CA HIS A 95 -17.99 8.73 -1.08
C HIS A 95 -16.66 8.43 -0.36
N ALA A 96 -16.68 8.40 0.97
CA ALA A 96 -15.50 8.06 1.77
C ALA A 96 -15.27 6.54 1.77
N TYR A 97 -14.34 6.10 0.95
CA TYR A 97 -13.88 4.71 0.82
C TYR A 97 -12.35 4.66 0.90
N GLY A 98 -11.79 3.48 1.14
CA GLY A 98 -10.33 3.30 1.13
C GLY A 98 -9.67 3.81 -0.15
N SER A 99 -10.32 3.61 -1.30
CA SER A 99 -9.85 4.09 -2.61
C SER A 99 -9.88 5.60 -2.79
N THR A 100 -10.80 6.30 -2.13
CA THR A 100 -10.98 7.76 -2.29
C THR A 100 -10.27 8.58 -1.23
N VAL A 101 -10.06 8.05 -0.02
CA VAL A 101 -9.47 8.81 1.09
C VAL A 101 -8.11 8.28 1.54
N ALA A 102 -7.87 6.97 1.54
CA ALA A 102 -6.60 6.39 1.98
C ALA A 102 -5.58 6.23 0.84
N VAL A 103 -6.01 5.83 -0.34
CA VAL A 103 -5.14 5.64 -1.52
C VAL A 103 -4.41 6.92 -1.93
N PRO A 104 -5.02 8.12 -2.00
CA PRO A 104 -4.30 9.34 -2.36
C PRO A 104 -3.20 9.70 -1.35
N VAL A 105 -3.43 9.47 -0.07
CA VAL A 105 -2.42 9.69 0.98
C VAL A 105 -1.27 8.69 0.84
N ALA A 106 -1.60 7.41 0.64
CA ALA A 106 -0.60 6.37 0.40
C ALA A 106 0.26 6.68 -0.83
N LYS A 107 -0.32 7.23 -1.91
CA LYS A 107 0.43 7.63 -3.11
C LYS A 107 1.51 8.65 -2.80
N GLN A 108 1.18 9.69 -2.03
CA GLN A 108 2.14 10.72 -1.64
C GLN A 108 3.29 10.14 -0.80
N ILE A 109 2.96 9.24 0.14
CA ILE A 109 3.96 8.56 0.97
C ILE A 109 4.86 7.66 0.10
N ILE A 110 4.27 6.89 -0.81
CA ILE A 110 5.02 6.00 -1.71
C ILE A 110 5.95 6.81 -2.60
N ASP A 111 5.49 7.90 -3.21
CA ASP A 111 6.34 8.75 -4.06
C ASP A 111 7.53 9.32 -3.28
N ALA A 112 7.31 9.79 -2.07
CA ALA A 112 8.39 10.27 -1.20
C ALA A 112 9.35 9.12 -0.83
N LEU A 113 8.82 7.94 -0.51
CA LEU A 113 9.61 6.76 -0.14
C LEU A 113 10.53 6.30 -1.29
N LEU A 114 10.01 6.28 -2.53
CA LEU A 114 10.80 5.91 -3.71
C LEU A 114 12.05 6.79 -3.87
N VAL A 115 11.91 8.09 -3.57
CA VAL A 115 13.01 9.06 -3.67
C VAL A 115 13.96 8.95 -2.48
N VAL A 116 13.45 8.98 -1.26
CA VAL A 116 14.25 8.99 -0.03
C VAL A 116 15.06 7.71 0.12
N GLU A 117 14.45 6.56 -0.13
CA GLU A 117 15.07 5.24 -0.02
C GLU A 117 15.82 4.83 -1.31
N ARG A 118 15.76 5.65 -2.35
CA ARG A 118 16.40 5.39 -3.65
C ARG A 118 16.05 4.01 -4.20
N ILE A 119 14.77 3.67 -4.16
CA ILE A 119 14.28 2.38 -4.61
C ILE A 119 14.47 2.29 -6.13
N ALA A 120 15.19 1.27 -6.58
CA ALA A 120 15.42 1.06 -8.01
C ALA A 120 14.10 0.70 -8.72
N PRO A 121 13.87 1.22 -9.94
CA PRO A 121 12.70 0.84 -10.72
C PRO A 121 12.66 -0.65 -11.02
N SER A 122 11.53 -1.28 -10.80
CA SER A 122 11.27 -2.70 -11.13
C SER A 122 11.27 -2.93 -12.65
N LYS A 123 10.82 -1.91 -13.41
CA LYS A 123 10.69 -1.94 -14.86
C LYS A 123 11.31 -0.67 -15.50
N PRO A 124 12.64 -0.58 -15.58
CA PRO A 124 13.32 0.62 -16.06
C PRO A 124 12.90 1.04 -17.48
N ALA A 125 12.58 0.07 -18.34
CA ALA A 125 12.16 0.34 -19.71
C ALA A 125 10.84 1.11 -19.82
N GLU A 126 9.90 0.88 -18.89
CA GLU A 126 8.64 1.64 -18.85
C GLU A 126 8.91 3.09 -18.45
N LEU A 127 9.79 3.30 -17.47
CA LEU A 127 10.15 4.64 -17.01
C LEU A 127 10.86 5.44 -18.13
N ASN A 128 11.78 4.81 -18.85
CA ASN A 128 12.50 5.45 -19.94
C ASN A 128 11.58 5.85 -21.12
N LYS A 129 10.55 5.07 -21.40
CA LYS A 129 9.56 5.44 -22.43
C LYS A 129 8.80 6.71 -22.08
N LEU A 130 8.48 6.90 -20.81
CA LEU A 130 7.76 8.10 -20.34
C LEU A 130 8.65 9.35 -20.33
N LEU A 131 9.94 9.19 -20.03
CA LEU A 131 10.88 10.32 -20.01
C LEU A 131 11.25 10.80 -21.42
N ASN A 132 11.04 9.96 -22.44
CA ASN A 132 11.38 10.25 -23.84
C ASN A 132 10.15 10.54 -24.73
N SER A 133 8.96 10.65 -24.13
CA SER A 133 7.71 11.03 -24.82
C SER A 133 7.32 12.48 -24.54
#